data_7cd36b9d6bbc99268cf407e23f2a1fbf
#
_entry.id   7cd36b9d6bbc99268cf407e23f2a1fbf
#
_cell.length_a   1.000
_cell.length_b   1.000
_cell.length_c   1.000
_cell.angle_alpha   90.00
_cell.angle_beta   90.00
_cell.angle_gamma   90.00
#
_symmetry.space_group_name_H-M   'P 1'
#
loop_
_entity.id
_entity.type
_entity.pdbx_description
1 polymer ?
#
loop_
_entity_poly.entity_id
_entity_poly.type
_entity_poly.pdbx_seq_one_letter_code
_entity_poly.pdbx_strand_id
1 'polypeptide(L)'
;VHFTLAFEGPNYRDPDIYTAQIYATAMGGGMSSRLFQEIRENRGLCYTIFAQAGAYEDTGMTTIYAGTSAEEIENLANVTIDEMKRAASDMSAAEVARARVQMKAGLLMGLESPSNRAERLARLLSIWDRIPSIEETIKRIDNVTTGDVREFAAHMAGHAGSAMALYGPASSAPSLDDLRTRLAA
;
A
#
# COMPACT_ATOMS: atom_id res chain seq x y z
N VAL A 1 4.98 18.44 -8.53
CA VAL A 1 4.52 18.29 -7.15
C VAL A 1 4.74 16.85 -6.69
N HIS A 2 5.28 16.68 -5.49
CA HIS A 2 5.31 15.41 -4.80
C HIS A 2 4.16 15.36 -3.80
N PHE A 3 3.33 14.35 -3.93
CA PHE A 3 2.19 14.07 -3.05
C PHE A 3 2.44 12.78 -2.29
N THR A 4 2.32 12.83 -0.99
CA THR A 4 2.40 11.65 -0.12
C THR A 4 1.22 11.65 0.83
N LEU A 5 0.47 10.57 0.85
CA LEU A 5 -0.62 10.31 1.79
C LEU A 5 -0.29 9.05 2.58
N ALA A 6 -0.32 9.14 3.90
CA ALA A 6 0.04 8.05 4.79
C ALA A 6 -1.08 7.78 5.79
N PHE A 7 -1.24 6.51 6.14
CA PHE A 7 -2.18 6.02 7.15
C PHE A 7 -1.44 5.12 8.13
N GLU A 8 -1.88 5.09 9.38
CA GLU A 8 -1.39 4.12 10.34
C GLU A 8 -1.65 2.70 9.83
N GLY A 9 -0.71 1.82 10.06
CA GLY A 9 -0.76 0.44 9.61
C GLY A 9 -0.28 -0.54 10.68
N PRO A 10 -0.37 -1.85 10.42
CA PRO A 10 0.02 -2.89 11.35
C PRO A 10 1.54 -2.93 11.59
N ASN A 11 1.94 -3.24 12.83
CA ASN A 11 3.33 -3.50 13.17
C ASN A 11 3.81 -4.87 12.64
N TYR A 12 5.10 -5.20 12.82
CA TYR A 12 5.67 -6.46 12.32
C TYR A 12 5.00 -7.72 12.85
N ARG A 13 4.48 -7.70 14.09
CA ARG A 13 3.91 -8.88 14.77
C ARG A 13 2.40 -8.98 14.61
N ASP A 14 1.79 -7.96 14.02
CA ASP A 14 0.36 -7.91 13.80
C ASP A 14 -0.07 -9.02 12.81
N PRO A 15 -1.20 -9.70 13.06
CA PRO A 15 -1.74 -10.68 12.13
C PRO A 15 -2.05 -10.10 10.75
N ASP A 16 -2.41 -8.80 10.67
CA ASP A 16 -2.80 -8.12 9.43
C ASP A 16 -1.62 -7.60 8.61
N ILE A 17 -0.38 -7.86 9.01
CA ILE A 17 0.80 -7.38 8.28
C ILE A 17 0.80 -7.80 6.80
N TYR A 18 0.42 -9.05 6.50
CA TYR A 18 0.35 -9.52 5.12
C TYR A 18 -0.87 -8.99 4.37
N THR A 19 -1.98 -8.75 5.07
CA THR A 19 -3.16 -8.10 4.51
C THR A 19 -2.83 -6.68 4.06
N ALA A 20 -2.15 -5.89 4.90
CA ALA A 20 -1.69 -4.54 4.56
C ALA A 20 -0.73 -4.54 3.36
N GLN A 21 0.22 -5.47 3.31
CA GLN A 21 1.17 -5.60 2.20
C GLN A 21 0.50 -6.00 0.89
N ILE A 22 -0.48 -6.91 0.93
CA ILE A 22 -1.27 -7.31 -0.23
C ILE A 22 -2.14 -6.16 -0.71
N TYR A 23 -2.80 -5.44 0.20
CA TYR A 23 -3.56 -4.24 -0.13
C TYR A 23 -2.67 -3.21 -0.84
N ALA A 24 -1.53 -2.84 -0.25
CA ALA A 24 -0.61 -1.87 -0.86
C ALA A 24 -0.10 -2.34 -2.23
N THR A 25 0.19 -3.64 -2.38
CA THR A 25 0.62 -4.22 -3.66
C THR A 25 -0.50 -4.16 -4.71
N ALA A 26 -1.74 -4.48 -4.35
CA ALA A 26 -2.88 -4.39 -5.25
C ALA A 26 -3.21 -2.93 -5.63
N MET A 27 -3.06 -2.00 -4.70
CA MET A 27 -3.29 -0.58 -4.94
C MET A 27 -2.20 0.08 -5.79
N GLY A 28 -0.91 -0.17 -5.49
CA GLY A 28 0.18 0.58 -6.12
C GLY A 28 1.50 -0.19 -6.29
N GLY A 29 1.48 -1.52 -6.26
CA GLY A 29 2.70 -2.35 -6.30
C GLY A 29 3.29 -2.57 -7.70
N GLY A 30 2.77 -1.97 -8.75
CA GLY A 30 3.29 -2.12 -10.11
C GLY A 30 2.31 -1.66 -11.19
N MET A 31 2.69 -1.87 -12.46
CA MET A 31 1.92 -1.36 -13.62
C MET A 31 0.49 -1.91 -13.71
N SER A 32 0.19 -3.08 -13.17
CA SER A 32 -1.16 -3.67 -13.16
C SER A 32 -1.96 -3.33 -11.90
N SER A 33 -1.42 -2.48 -11.03
CA SER A 33 -2.08 -2.04 -9.81
C SER A 33 -3.17 -1.01 -10.08
N ARG A 34 -4.13 -0.90 -9.17
CA ARG A 34 -5.32 -0.07 -9.33
C ARG A 34 -4.99 1.40 -9.56
N LEU A 35 -4.17 2.00 -8.70
CA LEU A 35 -3.79 3.41 -8.81
C LEU A 35 -2.98 3.69 -10.09
N PHE A 36 -2.09 2.78 -10.46
CA PHE A 36 -1.29 2.94 -11.67
C PHE A 36 -2.20 2.94 -12.91
N GLN A 37 -3.12 1.98 -13.02
CA GLN A 37 -4.03 1.90 -14.15
C GLN A 37 -4.99 3.09 -14.20
N GLU A 38 -5.62 3.45 -13.10
CA GLU A 38 -6.65 4.47 -13.10
C GLU A 38 -6.07 5.90 -13.21
N ILE A 39 -5.01 6.19 -12.46
CA ILE A 39 -4.48 7.55 -12.34
C ILE A 39 -3.45 7.84 -13.42
N ARG A 40 -2.53 6.90 -13.68
CA ARG A 40 -1.45 7.13 -14.64
C ARG A 40 -1.85 6.76 -16.07
N GLU A 41 -2.37 5.54 -16.29
CA GLU A 41 -2.64 5.05 -17.65
C GLU A 41 -3.94 5.61 -18.24
N ASN A 42 -5.05 5.56 -17.48
CA ASN A 42 -6.35 5.97 -17.99
C ASN A 42 -6.51 7.50 -18.01
N ARG A 43 -5.97 8.21 -17.01
CA ARG A 43 -6.18 9.66 -16.85
C ARG A 43 -4.94 10.50 -17.11
N GLY A 44 -3.74 9.93 -17.09
CA GLY A 44 -2.50 10.65 -17.32
C GLY A 44 -2.14 11.69 -16.24
N LEU A 45 -2.67 11.56 -15.02
CA LEU A 45 -2.55 12.58 -13.97
C LEU A 45 -1.19 12.63 -13.28
N CYS A 46 -0.33 11.62 -13.48
CA CYS A 46 0.97 11.58 -12.83
C CYS A 46 2.02 10.87 -13.68
N TYR A 47 3.28 11.22 -13.41
CA TYR A 47 4.42 10.52 -13.98
C TYR A 47 4.72 9.20 -13.25
N THR A 48 4.56 9.20 -11.91
CA THR A 48 4.78 8.02 -11.07
C THR A 48 3.76 7.98 -9.96
N ILE A 49 3.31 6.77 -9.61
CA ILE A 49 2.46 6.51 -8.46
C ILE A 49 2.75 5.12 -7.95
N PHE A 50 2.80 4.98 -6.62
CA PHE A 50 2.93 3.68 -5.97
C PHE A 50 2.31 3.71 -4.56
N ALA A 51 2.03 2.52 -4.04
CA ALA A 51 1.65 2.31 -2.65
C ALA A 51 2.56 1.27 -2.00
N GLN A 52 2.84 1.45 -0.73
CA GLN A 52 3.65 0.54 0.07
C GLN A 52 3.14 0.45 1.50
N ALA A 53 3.32 -0.70 2.13
CA ALA A 53 3.10 -0.91 3.55
C ALA A 53 4.43 -1.18 4.24
N GLY A 54 4.83 -0.28 5.12
CA GLY A 54 5.99 -0.41 5.99
C GLY A 54 5.56 -0.77 7.41
N ALA A 55 6.34 -1.61 8.09
CA ALA A 55 6.08 -1.97 9.47
C ALA A 55 7.31 -1.74 10.32
N TYR A 56 7.09 -1.43 11.58
CA TYR A 56 8.07 -1.23 12.63
C TYR A 56 7.73 -2.13 13.82
N GLU A 57 8.47 -2.03 14.93
CA GLU A 57 8.26 -2.88 16.09
C GLU A 57 6.92 -2.61 16.79
N ASP A 58 6.57 -1.34 16.91
CA ASP A 58 5.41 -0.83 17.65
C ASP A 58 4.29 -0.27 16.77
N THR A 59 4.55 0.00 15.50
CA THR A 59 3.60 0.61 14.57
C THR A 59 3.86 0.18 13.13
N GLY A 60 3.03 0.65 12.22
CA GLY A 60 3.24 0.54 10.78
C GLY A 60 2.64 1.73 10.04
N MET A 61 2.89 1.77 8.74
CA MET A 61 2.39 2.83 7.89
C MET A 61 2.10 2.31 6.49
N THR A 62 0.91 2.58 6.00
CA THR A 62 0.57 2.42 4.58
C THR A 62 0.66 3.77 3.90
N THR A 63 1.49 3.86 2.86
CA THR A 63 1.80 5.12 2.18
C THR A 63 1.47 5.03 0.71
N ILE A 64 0.83 6.07 0.17
CA ILE A 64 0.66 6.30 -1.26
C ILE A 64 1.49 7.52 -1.63
N TYR A 65 2.31 7.38 -2.66
CA TYR A 65 3.11 8.45 -3.22
C TYR A 65 2.76 8.66 -4.68
N ALA A 66 2.72 9.94 -5.11
CA ALA A 66 2.62 10.30 -6.51
C ALA A 66 3.46 11.53 -6.85
N GLY A 67 4.04 11.52 -8.08
CA GLY A 67 4.69 12.68 -8.69
C GLY A 67 3.84 13.22 -9.82
N THR A 68 3.35 14.47 -9.70
CA THR A 68 2.39 15.10 -10.62
C THR A 68 2.74 16.55 -10.92
N SER A 69 1.96 17.22 -11.77
CA SER A 69 2.08 18.64 -12.02
C SER A 69 1.27 19.48 -11.02
N ALA A 70 1.46 20.80 -11.05
CA ALA A 70 0.70 21.72 -10.21
C ALA A 70 -0.79 21.82 -10.61
N GLU A 71 -1.07 21.57 -11.89
CA GLU A 71 -2.42 21.63 -12.44
C GLU A 71 -3.24 20.39 -12.07
N GLU A 72 -2.57 19.22 -11.94
CA GLU A 72 -3.25 17.94 -11.77
C GLU A 72 -3.34 17.46 -10.31
N ILE A 73 -2.69 18.13 -9.36
CA ILE A 73 -2.61 17.67 -7.97
C ILE A 73 -3.99 17.52 -7.30
N GLU A 74 -4.91 18.44 -7.56
CA GLU A 74 -6.27 18.38 -7.00
C GLU A 74 -7.00 17.16 -7.52
N ASN A 75 -6.99 16.93 -8.83
CA ASN A 75 -7.66 15.83 -9.48
C ASN A 75 -7.02 14.48 -9.06
N LEU A 76 -5.69 14.41 -9.06
CA LEU A 76 -4.95 13.23 -8.61
C LEU A 76 -5.31 12.84 -7.17
N ALA A 77 -5.29 13.80 -6.24
CA ALA A 77 -5.59 13.54 -4.83
C ALA A 77 -7.02 13.03 -4.66
N ASN A 78 -7.99 13.66 -5.32
CA ASN A 78 -9.39 13.27 -5.29
C ASN A 78 -9.62 11.85 -5.84
N VAL A 79 -9.04 11.54 -7.02
CA VAL A 79 -9.15 10.19 -7.61
C VAL A 79 -8.45 9.13 -6.77
N THR A 80 -7.32 9.48 -6.11
CA THR A 80 -6.65 8.56 -5.18
C THR A 80 -7.59 8.15 -4.04
N ILE A 81 -8.30 9.11 -3.45
CA ILE A 81 -9.27 8.84 -2.38
C ILE A 81 -10.45 8.01 -2.90
N ASP A 82 -10.97 8.32 -4.09
CA ASP A 82 -12.09 7.56 -4.68
C ASP A 82 -11.71 6.08 -4.91
N GLU A 83 -10.48 5.82 -5.38
CA GLU A 83 -10.00 4.47 -5.57
C GLU A 83 -9.76 3.73 -4.24
N MET A 84 -9.34 4.43 -3.19
CA MET A 84 -9.26 3.84 -1.85
C MET A 84 -10.63 3.42 -1.32
N LYS A 85 -11.65 4.28 -1.47
CA LYS A 85 -13.05 3.96 -1.11
C LYS A 85 -13.57 2.76 -1.89
N ARG A 86 -13.38 2.76 -3.21
CA ARG A 86 -13.81 1.68 -4.07
C ARG A 86 -13.16 0.35 -3.69
N ALA A 87 -11.89 0.38 -3.27
CA ALA A 87 -11.17 -0.83 -2.86
C ALA A 87 -11.87 -1.58 -1.71
N ALA A 88 -12.53 -0.87 -0.79
CA ALA A 88 -13.29 -1.47 0.30
C ALA A 88 -14.49 -2.31 -0.19
N SER A 89 -15.07 -1.98 -1.32
CA SER A 89 -16.28 -2.65 -1.84
C SER A 89 -16.01 -3.55 -3.05
N ASP A 90 -15.14 -3.12 -3.98
CA ASP A 90 -15.02 -3.73 -5.29
C ASP A 90 -13.63 -4.38 -5.58
N MET A 91 -12.68 -4.37 -4.62
CA MET A 91 -11.40 -5.09 -4.79
C MET A 91 -11.67 -6.53 -5.22
N SER A 92 -11.22 -6.91 -6.40
CA SER A 92 -11.53 -8.20 -6.97
C SER A 92 -10.59 -9.31 -6.49
N ALA A 93 -11.08 -10.56 -6.54
CA ALA A 93 -10.24 -11.73 -6.27
C ALA A 93 -9.03 -11.83 -7.22
N ALA A 94 -9.15 -11.32 -8.44
CA ALA A 94 -8.06 -11.31 -9.42
C ALA A 94 -6.95 -10.32 -9.01
N GLU A 95 -7.29 -9.14 -8.49
CA GLU A 95 -6.31 -8.16 -7.99
C GLU A 95 -5.55 -8.73 -6.78
N VAL A 96 -6.27 -9.31 -5.82
CA VAL A 96 -5.67 -9.93 -4.63
C VAL A 96 -4.78 -11.12 -5.02
N ALA A 97 -5.21 -11.96 -5.96
CA ALA A 97 -4.42 -13.09 -6.44
C ALA A 97 -3.12 -12.62 -7.12
N ARG A 98 -3.17 -11.59 -7.97
CA ARG A 98 -1.96 -11.01 -8.59
C ARG A 98 -1.01 -10.45 -7.53
N ALA A 99 -1.53 -9.70 -6.55
CA ALA A 99 -0.71 -9.16 -5.46
C ALA A 99 0.00 -10.25 -4.65
N ARG A 100 -0.71 -11.34 -4.30
CA ARG A 100 -0.10 -12.51 -3.64
C ARG A 100 1.01 -13.14 -4.47
N VAL A 101 0.79 -13.35 -5.76
CA VAL A 101 1.82 -13.90 -6.67
C VAL A 101 3.03 -12.98 -6.75
N GLN A 102 2.81 -11.68 -6.90
CA GLN A 102 3.88 -10.68 -6.95
C GLN A 102 4.71 -10.66 -5.66
N MET A 103 4.07 -10.69 -4.49
CA MET A 103 4.76 -10.75 -3.21
C MET A 103 5.60 -12.02 -3.06
N LYS A 104 5.05 -13.19 -3.42
CA LYS A 104 5.78 -14.47 -3.37
C LYS A 104 6.95 -14.48 -4.34
N ALA A 105 6.76 -13.98 -5.55
CA ALA A 105 7.85 -13.85 -6.53
C ALA A 105 8.96 -12.93 -6.01
N GLY A 106 8.62 -11.75 -5.46
CA GLY A 106 9.59 -10.85 -4.85
C GLY A 106 10.35 -11.47 -3.68
N LEU A 107 9.66 -12.23 -2.82
CA LEU A 107 10.29 -12.98 -1.73
C LEU A 107 11.33 -13.98 -2.28
N LEU A 108 10.95 -14.82 -3.23
CA LEU A 108 11.82 -15.87 -3.78
C LEU A 108 13.00 -15.29 -4.55
N MET A 109 12.76 -14.29 -5.42
CA MET A 109 13.83 -13.60 -6.16
C MET A 109 14.81 -12.87 -5.23
N GLY A 110 14.30 -12.28 -4.15
CA GLY A 110 15.14 -11.65 -3.13
C GLY A 110 16.12 -12.61 -2.46
N LEU A 111 15.82 -13.90 -2.42
CA LEU A 111 16.70 -14.92 -1.83
C LEU A 111 17.89 -15.30 -2.73
N GLU A 112 17.90 -14.90 -3.99
CA GLU A 112 19.04 -15.15 -4.88
C GLU A 112 20.25 -14.28 -4.52
N SER A 113 20.03 -13.13 -3.90
CA SER A 113 21.08 -12.25 -3.42
C SER A 113 21.59 -12.68 -2.04
N PRO A 114 22.90 -12.97 -1.87
CA PRO A 114 23.47 -13.30 -0.55
C PRO A 114 23.28 -12.18 0.48
N SER A 115 23.39 -10.91 0.09
CA SER A 115 23.17 -9.77 0.97
C SER A 115 21.73 -9.70 1.45
N ASN A 116 20.75 -9.83 0.53
CA ASN A 116 19.34 -9.81 0.90
C ASN A 116 18.97 -10.99 1.81
N ARG A 117 19.60 -12.17 1.58
CA ARG A 117 19.41 -13.32 2.48
C ARG A 117 19.93 -13.03 3.88
N ALA A 118 21.13 -12.48 4.01
CA ALA A 118 21.73 -12.16 5.30
C ALA A 118 20.89 -11.11 6.04
N GLU A 119 20.49 -10.03 5.36
CA GLU A 119 19.63 -8.99 5.92
C GLU A 119 18.26 -9.55 6.36
N ARG A 120 17.64 -10.38 5.52
CA ARG A 120 16.37 -11.03 5.86
C ARG A 120 16.49 -11.90 7.11
N LEU A 121 17.52 -12.73 7.21
CA LEU A 121 17.75 -13.60 8.35
C LEU A 121 17.95 -12.80 9.64
N ALA A 122 18.80 -11.76 9.60
CA ALA A 122 19.04 -10.88 10.73
C ALA A 122 17.74 -10.19 11.19
N ARG A 123 16.97 -9.63 10.24
CA ARG A 123 15.69 -8.98 10.52
C ARG A 123 14.66 -9.94 11.11
N LEU A 124 14.50 -11.15 10.56
CA LEU A 124 13.56 -12.13 11.07
C LEU A 124 13.90 -12.57 12.49
N LEU A 125 15.19 -12.79 12.76
CA LEU A 125 15.66 -13.14 14.10
C LEU A 125 15.39 -12.00 15.08
N SER A 126 15.68 -10.76 14.71
CA SER A 126 15.43 -9.57 15.55
C SER A 126 13.93 -9.37 15.86
N ILE A 127 13.04 -9.61 14.90
CA ILE A 127 11.59 -9.41 15.08
C ILE A 127 10.94 -10.57 15.85
N TRP A 128 11.32 -11.82 15.51
CA TRP A 128 10.58 -13.02 15.94
C TRP A 128 11.33 -13.89 16.95
N ASP A 129 12.58 -13.56 17.28
CA ASP A 129 13.52 -14.43 18.04
C ASP A 129 13.69 -15.82 17.40
N ARG A 130 13.29 -15.98 16.15
CA ARG A 130 13.40 -17.19 15.33
C ARG A 130 13.39 -16.80 13.84
N ILE A 131 13.72 -17.76 13.00
CA ILE A 131 13.66 -17.58 11.56
C ILE A 131 12.47 -18.39 11.02
N PRO A 132 11.30 -17.75 10.74
CA PRO A 132 10.20 -18.41 10.07
C PRO A 132 10.63 -18.98 8.72
N SER A 133 10.17 -20.20 8.38
CA SER A 133 10.49 -20.80 7.10
C SER A 133 9.85 -20.03 5.93
N ILE A 134 10.35 -20.27 4.74
CA ILE A 134 9.77 -19.68 3.52
C ILE A 134 8.34 -20.19 3.33
N GLU A 135 8.13 -21.49 3.57
CA GLU A 135 6.82 -22.13 3.46
C GLU A 135 5.81 -21.52 4.45
N GLU A 136 6.24 -21.24 5.68
CA GLU A 136 5.42 -20.55 6.68
C GLU A 136 5.02 -19.16 6.18
N THR A 137 5.97 -18.40 5.64
CA THR A 137 5.72 -17.06 5.08
C THR A 137 4.75 -17.13 3.90
N ILE A 138 4.97 -18.04 2.96
CA ILE A 138 4.10 -18.26 1.79
C ILE A 138 2.68 -18.61 2.24
N LYS A 139 2.54 -19.51 3.22
CA LYS A 139 1.24 -19.92 3.76
C LYS A 139 0.49 -18.74 4.38
N ARG A 140 1.18 -17.83 5.09
CA ARG A 140 0.55 -16.62 5.64
C ARG A 140 0.07 -15.69 4.54
N ILE A 141 0.85 -15.51 3.46
CA ILE A 141 0.44 -14.73 2.28
C ILE A 141 -0.78 -15.39 1.60
N ASP A 142 -0.77 -16.71 1.42
CA ASP A 142 -1.84 -17.44 0.74
C ASP A 142 -3.15 -17.50 1.54
N ASN A 143 -3.09 -17.38 2.85
CA ASN A 143 -4.26 -17.37 3.72
C ASN A 143 -5.05 -16.05 3.68
N VAL A 144 -4.45 -14.94 3.23
CA VAL A 144 -5.16 -13.66 3.11
C VAL A 144 -6.24 -13.76 2.03
N THR A 145 -7.48 -13.53 2.41
CA THR A 145 -8.63 -13.57 1.50
C THR A 145 -8.93 -12.21 0.88
N THR A 146 -9.78 -12.18 -0.14
CA THR A 146 -10.31 -10.93 -0.70
C THR A 146 -11.15 -10.16 0.33
N GLY A 147 -11.85 -10.89 1.21
CA GLY A 147 -12.61 -10.30 2.32
C GLY A 147 -11.71 -9.53 3.27
N ASP A 148 -10.60 -10.13 3.71
CA ASP A 148 -9.64 -9.49 4.62
C ASP A 148 -9.07 -8.20 4.01
N VAL A 149 -8.75 -8.21 2.71
CA VAL A 149 -8.22 -7.02 2.02
C VAL A 149 -9.26 -5.92 1.90
N ARG A 150 -10.54 -6.25 1.66
CA ARG A 150 -11.63 -5.27 1.63
C ARG A 150 -11.92 -4.70 3.02
N GLU A 151 -11.91 -5.54 4.05
CA GLU A 151 -12.07 -5.11 5.44
C GLU A 151 -10.94 -4.17 5.86
N PHE A 152 -9.70 -4.49 5.52
CA PHE A 152 -8.54 -3.62 5.73
C PHE A 152 -8.70 -2.27 4.99
N ALA A 153 -9.15 -2.28 3.73
CA ALA A 153 -9.42 -1.08 2.96
C ALA A 153 -10.52 -0.22 3.61
N ALA A 154 -11.60 -0.85 4.11
CA ALA A 154 -12.67 -0.16 4.83
C ALA A 154 -12.18 0.46 6.15
N HIS A 155 -11.33 -0.28 6.89
CA HIS A 155 -10.71 0.23 8.12
C HIS A 155 -9.86 1.48 7.82
N MET A 156 -9.02 1.44 6.78
CA MET A 156 -8.23 2.60 6.36
C MET A 156 -9.09 3.79 5.96
N ALA A 157 -10.20 3.55 5.26
CA ALA A 157 -11.13 4.60 4.87
C ALA A 157 -11.81 5.28 6.08
N GLY A 158 -12.08 4.53 7.13
CA GLY A 158 -12.65 5.05 8.38
C GLY A 158 -11.63 5.56 9.41
N HIS A 159 -10.34 5.39 9.16
CA HIS A 159 -9.30 5.66 10.15
C HIS A 159 -8.91 7.15 10.19
N ALA A 160 -8.94 7.75 11.38
CA ALA A 160 -8.58 9.16 11.59
C ALA A 160 -7.06 9.43 11.53
N GLY A 161 -6.23 8.40 11.75
CA GLY A 161 -4.77 8.48 11.79
C GLY A 161 -4.14 8.59 10.40
N SER A 162 -4.31 9.73 9.72
CA SER A 162 -3.70 9.97 8.42
C SER A 162 -2.83 11.23 8.43
N ALA A 163 -1.83 11.26 7.55
CA ALA A 163 -0.93 12.37 7.35
C ALA A 163 -0.72 12.61 5.86
N MET A 164 -0.51 13.87 5.48
CA MET A 164 -0.20 14.26 4.12
C MET A 164 1.05 15.12 4.08
N ALA A 165 1.90 14.89 3.09
CA ALA A 165 3.02 15.76 2.79
C ALA A 165 2.96 16.16 1.30
N LEU A 166 3.19 17.45 1.07
CA LEU A 166 3.25 18.06 -0.26
C LEU A 166 4.59 18.77 -0.42
N TYR A 167 5.23 18.61 -1.57
CA TYR A 167 6.44 19.33 -1.90
C TYR A 167 6.40 19.83 -3.35
N GLY A 168 6.60 21.13 -3.52
CA GLY A 168 6.52 21.81 -4.81
C GLY A 168 5.38 22.83 -4.88
N PRO A 169 5.00 23.31 -6.08
CA PRO A 169 3.92 24.27 -6.27
C PRO A 169 2.55 23.57 -6.11
N ALA A 170 2.09 23.44 -4.87
CA ALA A 170 0.90 22.66 -4.50
C ALA A 170 -0.27 23.55 -4.00
N SER A 171 -0.37 24.79 -4.46
CA SER A 171 -1.41 25.73 -3.99
C SER A 171 -2.85 25.28 -4.30
N SER A 172 -3.04 24.46 -5.32
CA SER A 172 -4.33 23.87 -5.72
C SER A 172 -4.62 22.52 -5.06
N ALA A 173 -3.71 21.99 -4.24
CA ALA A 173 -3.94 20.71 -3.57
C ALA A 173 -5.06 20.85 -2.53
N PRO A 174 -5.97 19.86 -2.43
CA PRO A 174 -6.96 19.83 -1.36
C PRO A 174 -6.27 19.68 0.00
N SER A 175 -6.91 20.18 1.04
CA SER A 175 -6.42 19.99 2.41
C SER A 175 -6.56 18.52 2.84
N LEU A 176 -5.80 18.11 3.85
CA LEU A 176 -5.95 16.78 4.43
C LEU A 176 -7.37 16.54 4.98
N ASP A 177 -8.00 17.58 5.53
CA ASP A 177 -9.35 17.47 6.09
C ASP A 177 -10.41 17.30 5.00
N ASP A 178 -10.22 17.93 3.82
CA ASP A 178 -11.09 17.71 2.66
C ASP A 178 -10.99 16.26 2.18
N LEU A 179 -9.75 15.73 2.09
CA LEU A 179 -9.51 14.35 1.69
C LEU A 179 -10.09 13.35 2.71
N ARG A 180 -9.96 13.62 4.01
CA ARG A 180 -10.58 12.80 5.07
C ARG A 180 -12.09 12.79 4.96
N THR A 181 -12.70 13.96 4.76
CA THR A 181 -14.15 14.10 4.59
C THR A 181 -14.62 13.30 3.36
N ARG A 182 -13.90 13.41 2.25
CA ARG A 182 -14.20 12.65 1.02
C ARG A 182 -14.05 11.14 1.24
N LEU A 183 -13.03 10.69 1.98
CA LEU A 183 -12.77 9.28 2.27
C LEU A 183 -13.88 8.68 3.14
N ALA A 184 -14.40 9.45 4.10
CA ALA A 184 -15.44 9.02 5.03
C ALA A 184 -16.87 9.09 4.46
N ALA A 185 -17.12 9.88 3.42
CA ALA A 185 -18.44 10.06 2.77
C ALA A 185 -18.84 8.84 1.94
#